data_2743825bd384e955b626c183536a4a32
#
_entry.id   2743825bd384e955b626c183536a4a32
#
_cell.length_a   1.000
_cell.length_b   1.000
_cell.length_c   1.000
_cell.angle_alpha   90.00
_cell.angle_beta   90.00
_cell.angle_gamma   90.00
#
_symmetry.space_group_name_H-M   'P 1'
#
loop_
_entity.id
_entity.type
_entity.pdbx_description
1 polymer ?
#
loop_
_entity_poly.entity_id
_entity_poly.type
_entity_poly.pdbx_seq_one_letter_code
_entity_poly.pdbx_strand_id
1 'polypeptide(L)'
;MNARLRPWRALAVVLTASGLALGAAAAAAAPGQPSARSGGHAARAVTAPAASTCDPKASSLRPAGPPQVTPGTFMAKIRARGYLVAGVDQSTYHFGFLNPLNGQIEGFDIDMIRAVATAIFGDASSAHLHLKAISDEQRKPDVMSGTVDIVAHTMTISCDRLKYLDFSSVYFDAHQRVLVLKNSKATSLDDLRGQKVCATTASDSVARIAAAKAIPVPVTYWTDCLVLLQQGDVAAISTDDAILDGLAAQDPWTKLIGPPIADEPYGLAISKQHPEFVRFVNAVLQQLRTNGQWAASYRHWIGTPVAPIPQAHYAG
;
A
#
# COMPACT_ATOMS: atom_id res chain seq x y z
N MET A 1 -24.02 26.09 43.09
CA MET A 1 -23.05 25.27 43.85
C MET A 1 -21.70 25.37 43.12
N ASN A 2 -20.70 25.98 43.77
CA ASN A 2 -19.46 26.44 43.20
C ASN A 2 -18.46 25.32 43.00
N ALA A 3 -17.94 25.14 41.78
CA ALA A 3 -16.78 24.33 41.51
C ALA A 3 -15.60 25.22 41.08
N ARG A 4 -14.54 25.20 41.92
CA ARG A 4 -13.36 26.05 41.87
C ARG A 4 -12.39 25.62 40.79
N LEU A 5 -11.97 26.54 39.95
CA LEU A 5 -10.84 26.45 39.03
C LEU A 5 -9.51 26.38 39.80
N ARG A 6 -8.64 25.40 39.45
CA ARG A 6 -7.24 25.33 39.94
C ARG A 6 -6.31 25.88 38.85
N PRO A 7 -5.33 26.73 39.24
CA PRO A 7 -4.37 27.29 38.27
C PRO A 7 -3.22 26.33 38.02
N TRP A 8 -2.80 26.23 36.73
CA TRP A 8 -1.60 25.52 36.31
C TRP A 8 -0.35 26.37 36.63
N ARG A 9 0.61 25.72 37.27
CA ARG A 9 1.94 26.31 37.56
C ARG A 9 2.84 26.15 36.32
N ALA A 10 3.36 27.27 35.84
CA ALA A 10 4.41 27.31 34.84
C ALA A 10 5.75 26.88 35.47
N LEU A 11 6.44 25.93 34.83
CA LEU A 11 7.84 25.62 35.12
C LEU A 11 8.73 26.39 34.13
N ALA A 12 9.56 27.26 34.69
CA ALA A 12 10.62 27.94 33.97
C ALA A 12 11.84 27.01 33.84
N VAL A 13 12.37 26.86 32.62
CA VAL A 13 13.63 26.16 32.34
C VAL A 13 14.71 27.23 32.17
N VAL A 14 15.72 27.10 33.00
CA VAL A 14 16.93 27.96 33.01
C VAL A 14 17.90 27.47 31.94
N LEU A 15 18.28 28.35 31.02
CA LEU A 15 19.40 28.19 30.08
C LEU A 15 20.71 28.57 30.76
N THR A 16 21.66 27.65 30.83
CA THR A 16 23.07 27.95 31.15
C THR A 16 23.91 27.81 29.87
N ALA A 17 24.51 28.92 29.50
CA ALA A 17 25.54 29.01 28.46
C ALA A 17 26.93 28.90 29.09
N SER A 18 27.82 28.13 28.49
CA SER A 18 29.29 28.16 28.71
C SER A 18 29.89 27.38 27.52
N GLY A 19 30.89 27.76 26.79
CA GLY A 19 31.95 28.70 26.87
C GLY A 19 32.97 28.25 25.82
N LEU A 20 33.47 29.16 24.99
CA LEU A 20 34.48 28.92 23.94
C LEU A 20 35.84 28.48 24.54
N ALA A 21 36.55 27.61 23.80
CA ALA A 21 38.00 27.52 23.82
C ALA A 21 38.56 27.36 22.41
N LEU A 22 39.23 28.39 21.92
CA LEU A 22 40.12 28.36 20.76
C LEU A 22 41.44 27.69 21.16
N GLY A 23 41.94 26.80 20.33
CA GLY A 23 43.29 26.25 20.40
C GLY A 23 43.92 26.24 19.02
N ALA A 24 44.80 27.19 18.76
CA ALA A 24 45.68 27.21 17.59
C ALA A 24 46.96 26.40 17.88
N ALA A 25 47.42 25.57 16.97
CA ALA A 25 48.78 25.04 17.03
C ALA A 25 49.33 24.80 15.61
N ALA A 26 50.52 25.21 15.48
CA ALA A 26 51.38 25.52 14.41
C ALA A 26 51.83 24.34 13.51
N ALA A 27 52.26 24.72 12.31
CA ALA A 27 52.95 23.90 11.31
C ALA A 27 54.39 23.59 11.73
N ALA A 28 54.88 22.39 11.38
CA ALA A 28 56.31 22.10 11.27
C ALA A 28 56.54 21.18 10.07
N ALA A 29 57.61 21.56 9.31
CA ALA A 29 57.99 21.04 8.02
C ALA A 29 58.74 19.69 8.05
N ALA A 30 58.80 19.05 6.88
CA ALA A 30 59.49 17.82 6.50
C ALA A 30 61.01 17.87 6.66
N PRO A 31 61.81 16.79 6.50
CA PRO A 31 62.02 16.12 5.21
C PRO A 31 62.34 14.60 5.28
N GLY A 32 62.33 13.96 4.12
CA GLY A 32 63.12 12.73 3.87
C GLY A 32 62.34 11.55 3.28
N GLN A 33 62.38 11.41 1.94
CA GLN A 33 62.07 10.14 1.27
C GLN A 33 63.24 9.17 1.34
N PRO A 34 62.94 7.87 1.30
CA PRO A 34 63.54 7.07 0.28
C PRO A 34 62.55 6.20 -0.51
N SER A 35 62.80 6.17 -1.80
CA SER A 35 62.12 5.34 -2.79
C SER A 35 62.18 3.86 -2.46
N ALA A 36 61.04 3.18 -2.47
CA ALA A 36 60.97 1.71 -2.52
C ALA A 36 60.05 1.28 -3.67
N ARG A 37 60.58 0.36 -4.41
CA ARG A 37 60.17 -0.18 -5.73
C ARG A 37 58.74 -0.72 -5.74
N SER A 38 58.06 -0.43 -6.82
CA SER A 38 56.82 -0.96 -7.28
C SER A 38 56.86 -2.48 -7.44
N GLY A 39 56.13 -3.19 -6.61
CA GLY A 39 55.64 -4.53 -6.87
C GLY A 39 54.15 -4.42 -7.27
N GLY A 40 53.90 -4.50 -8.58
CA GLY A 40 52.54 -4.45 -9.13
C GLY A 40 51.74 -5.70 -8.73
N HIS A 41 50.91 -5.57 -7.71
CA HIS A 41 49.80 -6.46 -7.53
C HIS A 41 48.57 -5.78 -8.11
N ALA A 42 48.13 -6.23 -9.29
CA ALA A 42 46.85 -5.84 -9.86
C ALA A 42 45.76 -6.20 -8.86
N ALA A 43 45.27 -5.22 -8.12
CA ALA A 43 44.07 -5.35 -7.33
C ALA A 43 42.91 -5.64 -8.28
N ARG A 44 42.51 -6.90 -8.31
CA ARG A 44 41.28 -7.34 -8.97
C ARG A 44 40.14 -6.52 -8.37
N ALA A 45 39.60 -5.58 -9.14
CA ALA A 45 38.41 -4.82 -8.74
C ALA A 45 37.30 -5.83 -8.47
N VAL A 46 36.97 -6.02 -7.19
CA VAL A 46 35.77 -6.70 -6.79
C VAL A 46 34.64 -5.73 -7.16
N THR A 47 34.02 -5.98 -8.32
CA THR A 47 32.77 -5.32 -8.69
C THR A 47 31.77 -5.66 -7.59
N ALA A 48 31.41 -4.65 -6.79
CA ALA A 48 30.27 -4.77 -5.87
C ALA A 48 29.05 -5.23 -6.70
N PRO A 49 28.30 -6.23 -6.23
CA PRO A 49 27.08 -6.63 -6.91
C PRO A 49 26.22 -5.38 -7.05
N ALA A 50 25.75 -5.08 -8.27
CA ALA A 50 24.80 -4.02 -8.51
C ALA A 50 23.63 -4.24 -7.54
N ALA A 51 23.31 -3.23 -6.73
CA ALA A 51 22.15 -3.27 -5.87
C ALA A 51 20.96 -3.62 -6.77
N SER A 52 20.30 -4.77 -6.51
CA SER A 52 19.13 -5.17 -7.26
C SER A 52 18.11 -4.07 -7.12
N THR A 53 17.82 -3.36 -8.21
CA THR A 53 16.79 -2.34 -8.23
C THR A 53 15.46 -3.07 -7.96
N CYS A 54 14.80 -2.71 -6.85
CA CYS A 54 13.51 -3.29 -6.51
C CYS A 54 12.50 -2.96 -7.62
N ASP A 55 11.88 -3.98 -8.19
CA ASP A 55 10.75 -3.84 -9.11
C ASP A 55 9.47 -4.33 -8.42
N PRO A 56 8.55 -3.42 -8.03
CA PRO A 56 7.30 -3.78 -7.40
C PRO A 56 6.45 -4.75 -8.23
N LYS A 57 6.47 -4.62 -9.56
CA LYS A 57 5.64 -5.44 -10.47
C LYS A 57 6.21 -6.85 -10.66
N ALA A 58 7.51 -7.05 -10.46
CA ALA A 58 8.20 -8.32 -10.63
C ALA A 58 8.74 -8.92 -9.32
N SER A 59 8.16 -8.56 -8.18
CA SER A 59 8.65 -8.96 -6.86
C SER A 59 8.06 -10.27 -6.32
N SER A 60 7.01 -10.79 -6.94
CA SER A 60 6.26 -11.95 -6.42
C SER A 60 6.89 -13.29 -6.83
N LEU A 61 6.42 -14.37 -6.20
CA LEU A 61 6.94 -15.72 -6.40
C LEU A 61 6.13 -16.49 -7.46
N ARG A 62 6.83 -17.16 -8.39
CA ARG A 62 6.19 -17.99 -9.41
C ARG A 62 5.38 -19.13 -8.79
N PRO A 63 4.14 -19.42 -9.27
CA PRO A 63 3.39 -20.62 -8.87
C PRO A 63 4.22 -21.91 -9.07
N ALA A 64 4.08 -22.84 -8.14
CA ALA A 64 4.72 -24.15 -8.25
C ALA A 64 3.92 -25.13 -9.14
N GLY A 65 2.69 -24.76 -9.51
CA GLY A 65 1.72 -25.56 -10.25
C GLY A 65 0.29 -25.07 -9.97
N PRO A 66 -0.73 -25.87 -10.29
CA PRO A 66 -2.11 -25.57 -9.89
C PRO A 66 -2.22 -25.37 -8.36
N PRO A 67 -3.21 -24.58 -7.86
CA PRO A 67 -3.37 -24.38 -6.42
C PRO A 67 -3.77 -25.70 -5.76
N GLN A 68 -2.89 -26.19 -4.87
CA GLN A 68 -3.11 -27.42 -4.12
C GLN A 68 -2.76 -27.21 -2.65
N VAL A 69 -3.61 -27.72 -1.74
CA VAL A 69 -3.35 -27.72 -0.31
C VAL A 69 -2.54 -28.93 0.07
N THR A 70 -1.23 -28.76 0.19
CA THR A 70 -0.29 -29.81 0.53
C THR A 70 -0.12 -29.93 2.06
N PRO A 71 -0.06 -31.13 2.65
CA PRO A 71 0.21 -31.30 4.08
C PRO A 71 1.47 -30.55 4.53
N GLY A 72 1.44 -30.01 5.75
CA GLY A 72 2.55 -29.24 6.34
C GLY A 72 2.65 -27.77 5.94
N THR A 73 1.90 -27.34 4.93
CA THR A 73 1.88 -25.95 4.48
C THR A 73 0.96 -25.05 5.32
N PHE A 74 1.09 -23.73 5.17
CA PHE A 74 0.20 -22.77 5.82
C PHE A 74 -1.26 -22.95 5.37
N MET A 75 -1.51 -23.23 4.08
CA MET A 75 -2.86 -23.54 3.57
C MET A 75 -3.46 -24.77 4.24
N ALA A 76 -2.66 -25.79 4.56
CA ALA A 76 -3.15 -26.95 5.31
C ALA A 76 -3.52 -26.59 6.76
N LYS A 77 -2.80 -25.67 7.39
CA LYS A 77 -3.16 -25.13 8.71
C LYS A 77 -4.46 -24.34 8.67
N ILE A 78 -4.64 -23.47 7.64
CA ILE A 78 -5.88 -22.73 7.41
C ILE A 78 -7.05 -23.71 7.19
N ARG A 79 -6.86 -24.72 6.36
CA ARG A 79 -7.90 -25.77 6.12
C ARG A 79 -8.24 -26.53 7.39
N ALA A 80 -7.26 -26.91 8.19
CA ALA A 80 -7.48 -27.62 9.47
C ALA A 80 -8.19 -26.74 10.51
N ARG A 81 -7.96 -25.42 10.50
CA ARG A 81 -8.68 -24.45 11.32
C ARG A 81 -10.13 -24.27 10.89
N GLY A 82 -10.45 -24.53 9.63
CA GLY A 82 -11.80 -24.47 9.06
C GLY A 82 -12.14 -23.16 8.34
N TYR A 83 -11.32 -22.11 8.42
CA TYR A 83 -11.59 -20.82 7.78
C TYR A 83 -10.32 -20.03 7.44
N LEU A 84 -10.42 -19.17 6.43
CA LEU A 84 -9.46 -18.13 6.07
C LEU A 84 -9.88 -16.81 6.70
N VAL A 85 -8.96 -16.07 7.31
CA VAL A 85 -9.21 -14.71 7.79
C VAL A 85 -8.57 -13.72 6.82
N ALA A 86 -9.37 -12.87 6.18
CA ALA A 86 -8.89 -11.85 5.26
C ALA A 86 -9.13 -10.45 5.82
N GLY A 87 -8.06 -9.64 5.89
CA GLY A 87 -8.15 -8.21 6.16
C GLY A 87 -8.60 -7.47 4.89
N VAL A 88 -9.69 -6.72 4.98
CA VAL A 88 -10.31 -6.06 3.82
C VAL A 88 -10.74 -4.64 4.15
N ASP A 89 -10.95 -3.82 3.13
CA ASP A 89 -11.64 -2.54 3.27
C ASP A 89 -13.16 -2.75 3.38
N GLN A 90 -13.83 -1.74 3.94
CA GLN A 90 -15.28 -1.65 3.96
C GLN A 90 -15.79 -0.30 3.44
N SER A 91 -14.89 0.59 3.00
CA SER A 91 -15.19 1.97 2.62
C SER A 91 -14.82 2.32 1.18
N THR A 92 -14.11 1.43 0.46
CA THR A 92 -13.72 1.65 -0.92
C THR A 92 -14.73 1.01 -1.87
N TYR A 93 -15.67 1.82 -2.34
CA TYR A 93 -16.69 1.39 -3.30
C TYR A 93 -16.05 0.77 -4.55
N HIS A 94 -16.64 -0.29 -5.07
CA HIS A 94 -16.16 -1.18 -6.12
C HIS A 94 -15.09 -2.21 -5.69
N PHE A 95 -14.26 -1.96 -4.68
CA PHE A 95 -13.16 -2.87 -4.30
C PHE A 95 -13.43 -3.65 -3.02
N GLY A 96 -13.68 -2.95 -1.92
CA GLY A 96 -14.05 -3.53 -0.63
C GLY A 96 -14.96 -2.55 0.08
N PHE A 97 -16.26 -2.77 0.06
CA PHE A 97 -17.22 -1.87 0.68
C PHE A 97 -18.35 -2.65 1.37
N LEU A 98 -18.82 -2.09 2.47
CA LEU A 98 -20.01 -2.60 3.16
C LEU A 98 -21.25 -2.15 2.39
N ASN A 99 -21.93 -3.09 1.74
CA ASN A 99 -23.16 -2.80 1.01
C ASN A 99 -24.31 -2.56 2.01
N PRO A 100 -24.88 -1.35 2.07
CA PRO A 100 -25.93 -1.02 3.04
C PRO A 100 -27.25 -1.74 2.78
N LEU A 101 -27.44 -2.32 1.60
CA LEU A 101 -28.69 -3.02 1.24
C LEU A 101 -28.72 -4.45 1.77
N ASN A 102 -27.58 -5.10 1.92
CA ASN A 102 -27.50 -6.51 2.35
C ASN A 102 -26.59 -6.74 3.55
N GLY A 103 -25.86 -5.73 4.01
CA GLY A 103 -24.93 -5.80 5.15
C GLY A 103 -23.67 -6.65 4.88
N GLN A 104 -23.35 -6.94 3.62
CA GLN A 104 -22.19 -7.73 3.25
C GLN A 104 -21.03 -6.83 2.79
N ILE A 105 -19.81 -7.25 3.08
CA ILE A 105 -18.62 -6.65 2.45
C ILE A 105 -18.43 -7.33 1.10
N GLU A 106 -18.39 -6.54 0.03
CA GLU A 106 -18.29 -7.02 -1.35
C GLU A 106 -17.43 -6.09 -2.21
N GLY A 107 -17.05 -6.53 -3.41
CA GLY A 107 -16.22 -5.78 -4.33
C GLY A 107 -15.16 -6.63 -5.02
N PHE A 108 -14.35 -5.99 -5.86
CA PHE A 108 -13.35 -6.66 -6.67
C PHE A 108 -12.27 -7.37 -5.83
N ASP A 109 -11.77 -6.72 -4.77
CA ASP A 109 -10.83 -7.31 -3.81
C ASP A 109 -11.42 -8.53 -3.11
N ILE A 110 -12.72 -8.45 -2.78
CA ILE A 110 -13.43 -9.54 -2.10
C ILE A 110 -13.58 -10.74 -3.02
N ASP A 111 -13.79 -10.53 -4.32
CA ASP A 111 -13.84 -11.64 -5.29
C ASP A 111 -12.48 -12.35 -5.41
N MET A 112 -11.36 -11.63 -5.34
CA MET A 112 -10.03 -12.23 -5.32
C MET A 112 -9.85 -13.11 -4.07
N ILE A 113 -10.29 -12.64 -2.91
CA ILE A 113 -10.21 -13.40 -1.65
C ILE A 113 -11.16 -14.60 -1.65
N ARG A 114 -12.38 -14.45 -2.19
CA ARG A 114 -13.31 -15.57 -2.37
C ARG A 114 -12.73 -16.69 -3.20
N ALA A 115 -11.99 -16.34 -4.27
CA ALA A 115 -11.31 -17.35 -5.08
C ALA A 115 -10.21 -18.08 -4.30
N VAL A 116 -9.46 -17.38 -3.44
CA VAL A 116 -8.47 -18.02 -2.57
C VAL A 116 -9.14 -18.97 -1.57
N ALA A 117 -10.22 -18.55 -0.91
CA ALA A 117 -10.99 -19.40 0.00
C ALA A 117 -11.56 -20.62 -0.71
N THR A 118 -12.15 -20.43 -1.89
CA THR A 118 -12.68 -21.53 -2.72
C THR A 118 -11.59 -22.53 -3.09
N ALA A 119 -10.38 -22.08 -3.42
CA ALA A 119 -9.27 -22.98 -3.72
C ALA A 119 -8.79 -23.79 -2.49
N ILE A 120 -8.99 -23.27 -1.26
CA ILE A 120 -8.64 -23.96 -0.02
C ILE A 120 -9.75 -24.94 0.41
N PHE A 121 -11.02 -24.52 0.37
CA PHE A 121 -12.13 -25.22 1.00
C PHE A 121 -13.12 -25.86 0.02
N GLY A 122 -13.13 -25.44 -1.25
CA GLY A 122 -14.14 -25.78 -2.23
C GLY A 122 -15.28 -24.74 -2.36
N ASP A 123 -15.42 -23.86 -1.38
CA ASP A 123 -16.38 -22.75 -1.36
C ASP A 123 -15.82 -21.55 -0.58
N ALA A 124 -16.54 -20.42 -0.60
CA ALA A 124 -16.22 -19.21 0.12
C ALA A 124 -17.41 -18.73 0.98
N SER A 125 -18.11 -19.67 1.59
CA SER A 125 -19.20 -19.38 2.54
C SER A 125 -18.68 -18.64 3.77
N SER A 126 -19.58 -18.05 4.55
CA SER A 126 -19.22 -17.39 5.80
C SER A 126 -18.65 -18.35 6.86
N ALA A 127 -18.82 -19.66 6.67
CA ALA A 127 -18.16 -20.66 7.52
C ALA A 127 -16.66 -20.76 7.21
N HIS A 128 -16.27 -20.59 5.94
CA HIS A 128 -14.91 -20.78 5.45
C HIS A 128 -14.14 -19.48 5.18
N LEU A 129 -14.82 -18.35 5.06
CA LEU A 129 -14.20 -17.05 4.81
C LEU A 129 -14.68 -16.01 5.83
N HIS A 130 -13.77 -15.56 6.68
CA HIS A 130 -14.01 -14.50 7.64
C HIS A 130 -13.37 -13.20 7.12
N LEU A 131 -14.19 -12.24 6.72
CA LEU A 131 -13.77 -10.91 6.33
C LEU A 131 -13.63 -10.04 7.58
N LYS A 132 -12.44 -9.51 7.82
CA LYS A 132 -12.15 -8.58 8.90
C LYS A 132 -11.93 -7.20 8.29
N ALA A 133 -12.86 -6.26 8.52
CA ALA A 133 -12.65 -4.87 8.14
C ALA A 133 -11.48 -4.27 8.95
N ILE A 134 -10.50 -3.70 8.24
CA ILE A 134 -9.31 -3.09 8.82
C ILE A 134 -9.06 -1.73 8.18
N SER A 135 -8.28 -0.86 8.85
CA SER A 135 -7.81 0.39 8.27
C SER A 135 -6.49 0.20 7.49
N ASP A 136 -6.08 1.22 6.74
CA ASP A 136 -4.79 1.25 6.04
C ASP A 136 -3.60 1.03 6.98
N GLU A 137 -3.65 1.57 8.20
CA GLU A 137 -2.61 1.39 9.22
C GLU A 137 -2.51 -0.04 9.73
N GLN A 138 -3.64 -0.76 9.77
CA GLN A 138 -3.70 -2.13 10.28
C GLN A 138 -3.22 -3.18 9.27
N ARG A 139 -3.18 -2.87 7.95
CA ARG A 139 -2.78 -3.83 6.90
C ARG A 139 -1.47 -4.55 7.22
N LYS A 140 -0.41 -3.79 7.51
CA LYS A 140 0.92 -4.35 7.80
C LYS A 140 0.99 -5.10 9.13
N PRO A 141 0.66 -4.53 10.31
CA PRO A 141 0.76 -5.23 11.57
C PRO A 141 -0.16 -6.46 11.66
N ASP A 142 -1.36 -6.42 11.11
CA ASP A 142 -2.30 -7.54 11.18
C ASP A 142 -1.82 -8.77 10.39
N VAL A 143 -1.18 -8.57 9.21
CA VAL A 143 -0.53 -9.67 8.46
C VAL A 143 0.70 -10.19 9.19
N MET A 144 1.55 -9.30 9.70
CA MET A 144 2.79 -9.70 10.36
C MET A 144 2.55 -10.47 11.66
N SER A 145 1.50 -10.16 12.41
CA SER A 145 1.11 -10.84 13.65
C SER A 145 0.31 -12.11 13.42
N GLY A 146 -0.18 -12.35 12.20
CA GLY A 146 -1.12 -13.44 11.93
C GLY A 146 -2.55 -13.18 12.42
N THR A 147 -2.89 -11.94 12.74
CA THR A 147 -4.27 -11.52 13.04
C THR A 147 -5.19 -11.72 11.83
N VAL A 148 -4.64 -11.56 10.63
CA VAL A 148 -5.22 -11.98 9.36
C VAL A 148 -4.21 -12.83 8.59
N ASP A 149 -4.69 -13.75 7.77
CA ASP A 149 -3.85 -14.62 6.94
C ASP A 149 -3.38 -13.92 5.66
N ILE A 150 -4.21 -13.00 5.15
CA ILE A 150 -4.02 -12.29 3.89
C ILE A 150 -4.74 -10.94 3.95
N VAL A 151 -4.23 -9.95 3.23
CA VAL A 151 -4.90 -8.65 3.06
C VAL A 151 -5.23 -8.40 1.60
N ALA A 152 -6.49 -8.05 1.32
CA ALA A 152 -6.98 -7.49 0.07
C ALA A 152 -7.64 -6.13 0.38
N HIS A 153 -6.95 -5.04 0.07
CA HIS A 153 -7.34 -3.71 0.54
C HIS A 153 -6.72 -2.63 -0.35
N THR A 154 -6.92 -2.74 -1.68
CA THR A 154 -6.34 -1.82 -2.69
C THR A 154 -4.87 -1.49 -2.39
N MET A 155 -4.10 -2.52 -2.00
CA MET A 155 -2.78 -2.31 -1.42
C MET A 155 -1.69 -2.31 -2.49
N THR A 156 -1.13 -1.15 -2.77
CA THR A 156 0.00 -0.98 -3.69
C THR A 156 1.20 -1.81 -3.25
N ILE A 157 1.77 -2.57 -4.17
CA ILE A 157 3.08 -3.18 -4.00
C ILE A 157 4.12 -2.05 -4.11
N SER A 158 4.87 -1.78 -3.04
CA SER A 158 5.96 -0.81 -3.06
C SER A 158 7.23 -1.39 -2.47
N CYS A 159 8.38 -0.84 -2.88
CA CYS A 159 9.67 -1.32 -2.37
C CYS A 159 9.83 -1.16 -0.86
N ASP A 160 9.14 -0.20 -0.26
CA ASP A 160 9.11 -0.06 1.19
C ASP A 160 8.33 -1.19 1.85
N ARG A 161 7.14 -1.51 1.34
CA ARG A 161 6.29 -2.59 1.86
C ARG A 161 6.92 -3.96 1.66
N LEU A 162 7.64 -4.18 0.55
CA LEU A 162 8.38 -5.41 0.27
C LEU A 162 9.51 -5.73 1.28
N LYS A 163 9.94 -4.78 2.08
CA LYS A 163 10.87 -5.05 3.18
C LYS A 163 10.23 -5.92 4.28
N TYR A 164 8.92 -5.83 4.46
CA TYR A 164 8.18 -6.42 5.59
C TYR A 164 7.17 -7.48 5.19
N LEU A 165 6.62 -7.37 4.01
CA LEU A 165 5.55 -8.23 3.47
C LEU A 165 5.99 -8.84 2.15
N ASP A 166 5.41 -9.99 1.83
CA ASP A 166 5.35 -10.50 0.47
C ASP A 166 3.99 -10.18 -0.14
N PHE A 167 3.94 -10.16 -1.46
CA PHE A 167 2.72 -9.86 -2.20
C PHE A 167 2.47 -10.94 -3.26
N SER A 168 1.22 -11.10 -3.62
CA SER A 168 0.87 -11.79 -4.86
C SER A 168 1.43 -11.06 -6.09
N SER A 169 1.36 -11.68 -7.25
CA SER A 169 1.47 -10.96 -8.53
C SER A 169 0.39 -9.88 -8.63
N VAL A 170 0.68 -8.81 -9.36
CA VAL A 170 -0.26 -7.70 -9.56
C VAL A 170 -1.60 -8.23 -10.05
N TYR A 171 -2.69 -7.93 -9.35
CA TYR A 171 -4.04 -8.32 -9.76
C TYR A 171 -4.86 -7.15 -10.31
N PHE A 172 -4.40 -5.92 -10.09
CA PHE A 172 -5.02 -4.70 -10.61
C PHE A 172 -3.94 -3.63 -10.82
N ASP A 173 -3.94 -2.95 -11.97
CA ASP A 173 -3.09 -1.79 -12.24
C ASP A 173 -3.89 -0.52 -12.00
N ALA A 174 -3.54 0.23 -10.96
CA ALA A 174 -4.07 1.54 -10.64
C ALA A 174 -2.99 2.60 -10.80
N HIS A 175 -3.41 3.88 -10.79
CA HIS A 175 -2.50 5.01 -10.91
C HIS A 175 -2.95 6.14 -9.98
N GLN A 176 -2.02 6.73 -9.26
CA GLN A 176 -2.38 7.89 -8.44
C GLN A 176 -2.82 9.07 -9.31
N ARG A 177 -3.95 9.68 -8.93
CA ARG A 177 -4.54 10.86 -9.56
C ARG A 177 -5.12 11.81 -8.51
N VAL A 178 -5.92 12.77 -8.95
CA VAL A 178 -6.54 13.78 -8.07
C VAL A 178 -8.03 13.88 -8.37
N LEU A 179 -8.86 13.91 -7.33
CA LEU A 179 -10.29 14.18 -7.37
C LEU A 179 -10.56 15.57 -6.78
N VAL A 180 -11.32 16.38 -7.49
CA VAL A 180 -11.74 17.72 -7.06
C VAL A 180 -13.23 17.92 -7.32
N LEU A 181 -13.83 18.96 -6.72
CA LEU A 181 -15.17 19.40 -7.12
C LEU A 181 -15.18 19.89 -8.58
N LYS A 182 -16.28 19.72 -9.29
CA LYS A 182 -16.42 20.11 -10.72
C LYS A 182 -16.12 21.57 -11.00
N ASN A 183 -16.41 22.47 -10.04
CA ASN A 183 -16.15 23.90 -10.15
C ASN A 183 -14.68 24.28 -9.87
N SER A 184 -13.85 23.37 -9.41
CA SER A 184 -12.41 23.62 -9.20
C SER A 184 -11.72 24.00 -10.50
N LYS A 185 -10.77 24.94 -10.41
CA LYS A 185 -9.90 25.39 -11.50
C LYS A 185 -8.60 24.61 -11.58
N ALA A 186 -8.28 23.79 -10.57
CA ALA A 186 -7.09 22.95 -10.57
C ALA A 186 -7.17 21.93 -11.73
N THR A 187 -6.04 21.68 -12.37
CA THR A 187 -5.85 20.74 -13.48
C THR A 187 -4.86 19.63 -13.14
N SER A 188 -4.11 19.80 -12.06
CA SER A 188 -3.08 18.85 -11.57
C SER A 188 -2.90 18.98 -10.05
N LEU A 189 -2.11 18.09 -9.46
CA LEU A 189 -1.71 18.17 -8.05
C LEU A 189 -0.83 19.40 -7.78
N ASP A 190 -0.03 19.84 -8.76
CA ASP A 190 0.86 21.00 -8.62
C ASP A 190 0.10 22.31 -8.45
N ASP A 191 -1.12 22.41 -8.99
CA ASP A 191 -1.99 23.60 -8.84
C ASP A 191 -2.54 23.70 -7.40
N LEU A 192 -2.40 22.66 -6.61
CA LEU A 192 -2.88 22.58 -5.22
C LEU A 192 -1.80 22.91 -4.18
N ARG A 193 -0.67 23.47 -4.61
CA ARG A 193 0.42 23.91 -3.72
C ARG A 193 -0.10 24.81 -2.59
N GLY A 194 0.23 24.46 -1.36
CA GLY A 194 -0.23 25.18 -0.15
C GLY A 194 -1.69 24.95 0.21
N GLN A 195 -2.45 24.19 -0.60
CA GLN A 195 -3.82 23.82 -0.29
C GLN A 195 -3.87 22.46 0.42
N LYS A 196 -4.92 22.25 1.21
CA LYS A 196 -5.16 20.99 1.90
C LYS A 196 -5.65 19.93 0.91
N VAL A 197 -5.02 18.76 0.91
CA VAL A 197 -5.36 17.60 0.09
C VAL A 197 -5.49 16.37 0.97
N CYS A 198 -6.63 15.68 0.89
CA CYS A 198 -6.92 14.53 1.73
C CYS A 198 -6.31 13.24 1.16
N ALA A 199 -5.85 12.38 2.06
CA ALA A 199 -5.50 10.98 1.82
C ALA A 199 -5.67 10.18 3.10
N THR A 200 -5.71 8.84 3.03
CA THR A 200 -5.71 8.01 4.24
C THR A 200 -4.33 7.93 4.87
N THR A 201 -4.30 7.84 6.19
CA THR A 201 -3.09 7.59 6.95
C THR A 201 -2.44 6.27 6.49
N ALA A 202 -1.09 6.24 6.43
CA ALA A 202 -0.31 5.08 5.94
C ALA A 202 -0.51 4.72 4.45
N SER A 203 -1.18 5.58 3.65
CA SER A 203 -1.13 5.49 2.18
C SER A 203 0.14 6.15 1.63
N ASP A 204 0.62 5.67 0.48
CA ASP A 204 1.76 6.28 -0.22
C ASP A 204 1.44 7.69 -0.74
N SER A 205 0.15 8.01 -0.88
CA SER A 205 -0.38 9.29 -1.33
C SER A 205 0.00 10.47 -0.41
N VAL A 206 0.09 10.25 0.91
CA VAL A 206 0.48 11.30 1.88
C VAL A 206 1.86 11.89 1.54
N ALA A 207 2.83 11.03 1.26
CA ALA A 207 4.18 11.47 0.92
C ALA A 207 4.22 12.22 -0.42
N ARG A 208 3.44 11.79 -1.42
CA ARG A 208 3.38 12.44 -2.73
C ARG A 208 2.66 13.79 -2.69
N ILE A 209 1.60 13.91 -1.89
CA ILE A 209 0.93 15.20 -1.62
C ILE A 209 1.94 16.20 -1.03
N ALA A 210 2.70 15.77 -0.02
CA ALA A 210 3.74 16.61 0.59
C ALA A 210 4.86 16.97 -0.40
N ALA A 211 5.30 16.04 -1.26
CA ALA A 211 6.30 16.29 -2.30
C ALA A 211 5.84 17.34 -3.32
N ALA A 212 4.56 17.39 -3.67
CA ALA A 212 3.94 18.42 -4.50
C ALA A 212 3.74 19.77 -3.77
N LYS A 213 4.19 19.86 -2.49
CA LYS A 213 4.04 21.04 -1.63
C LYS A 213 2.58 21.42 -1.33
N ALA A 214 1.66 20.50 -1.48
CA ALA A 214 0.33 20.58 -0.90
C ALA A 214 0.39 20.15 0.58
N ILE A 215 -0.66 20.45 1.34
CA ILE A 215 -0.76 20.13 2.76
C ILE A 215 -1.57 18.84 2.90
N PRO A 216 -0.96 17.70 3.25
CA PRO A 216 -1.70 16.47 3.42
C PRO A 216 -2.61 16.55 4.66
N VAL A 217 -3.85 16.09 4.50
CA VAL A 217 -4.84 15.92 5.58
C VAL A 217 -5.13 14.42 5.69
N PRO A 218 -4.44 13.70 6.60
CA PRO A 218 -4.62 12.28 6.77
C PRO A 218 -5.90 11.96 7.55
N VAL A 219 -6.66 10.97 7.07
CA VAL A 219 -7.87 10.43 7.70
C VAL A 219 -7.81 8.90 7.77
N THR A 220 -8.80 8.27 8.41
CA THR A 220 -8.83 6.80 8.54
C THR A 220 -9.41 6.13 7.30
N TYR A 221 -10.50 6.68 6.73
CA TYR A 221 -11.24 6.07 5.62
C TYR A 221 -11.34 7.02 4.43
N TRP A 222 -11.39 6.47 3.21
CA TRP A 222 -11.54 7.27 1.99
C TRP A 222 -12.84 8.05 1.93
N THR A 223 -13.92 7.51 2.50
CA THR A 223 -15.19 8.21 2.64
C THR A 223 -15.10 9.47 3.50
N ASP A 224 -14.21 9.50 4.49
CA ASP A 224 -13.97 10.71 5.29
C ASP A 224 -13.38 11.83 4.42
N CYS A 225 -12.48 11.48 3.49
CA CYS A 225 -11.95 12.44 2.50
C CYS A 225 -13.07 13.04 1.63
N LEU A 226 -14.05 12.23 1.20
CA LEU A 226 -15.17 12.72 0.40
C LEU A 226 -16.01 13.73 1.17
N VAL A 227 -16.28 13.45 2.45
CA VAL A 227 -17.01 14.37 3.34
C VAL A 227 -16.25 15.69 3.49
N LEU A 228 -14.93 15.65 3.75
CA LEU A 228 -14.11 16.87 3.85
C LEU A 228 -14.08 17.65 2.55
N LEU A 229 -14.06 16.98 1.40
CA LEU A 229 -14.12 17.64 0.08
C LEU A 229 -15.47 18.33 -0.14
N GLN A 230 -16.59 17.69 0.21
CA GLN A 230 -17.94 18.22 0.13
C GLN A 230 -18.14 19.44 1.05
N GLN A 231 -17.53 19.43 2.23
CA GLN A 231 -17.57 20.53 3.20
C GLN A 231 -16.65 21.71 2.80
N GLY A 232 -15.74 21.49 1.84
CA GLY A 232 -14.74 22.50 1.46
C GLY A 232 -13.58 22.62 2.44
N ASP A 233 -13.44 21.66 3.37
CA ASP A 233 -12.34 21.62 4.34
C ASP A 233 -11.02 21.19 3.70
N VAL A 234 -11.08 20.50 2.55
CA VAL A 234 -9.96 20.19 1.66
C VAL A 234 -10.28 20.59 0.22
N ALA A 235 -9.25 20.94 -0.55
CA ALA A 235 -9.40 21.33 -1.94
C ALA A 235 -9.50 20.13 -2.89
N ALA A 236 -8.96 18.97 -2.47
CA ALA A 236 -8.89 17.77 -3.28
C ALA A 236 -8.69 16.51 -2.42
N ILE A 237 -8.85 15.36 -3.08
CA ILE A 237 -8.42 14.05 -2.62
C ILE A 237 -7.37 13.57 -3.62
N SER A 238 -6.23 13.04 -3.17
CA SER A 238 -5.24 12.43 -4.08
C SER A 238 -4.91 11.02 -3.63
N THR A 239 -5.21 10.07 -4.50
CA THR A 239 -4.93 8.65 -4.34
C THR A 239 -5.11 7.93 -5.69
N ASP A 240 -5.22 6.63 -5.67
CA ASP A 240 -5.36 5.75 -6.81
C ASP A 240 -6.68 6.01 -7.55
N ASP A 241 -6.63 6.07 -8.87
CA ASP A 241 -7.80 6.32 -9.75
C ASP A 241 -8.94 5.34 -9.46
N ALA A 242 -8.62 4.09 -9.20
CA ALA A 242 -9.58 3.06 -8.80
C ALA A 242 -10.42 3.45 -7.57
N ILE A 243 -9.79 4.04 -6.55
CA ILE A 243 -10.45 4.54 -5.34
C ILE A 243 -11.22 5.83 -5.65
N LEU A 244 -10.59 6.74 -6.41
CA LEU A 244 -11.21 8.01 -6.79
C LEU A 244 -12.46 7.82 -7.66
N ASP A 245 -12.47 6.83 -8.56
CA ASP A 245 -13.65 6.49 -9.36
C ASP A 245 -14.79 6.00 -8.47
N GLY A 246 -14.49 5.21 -7.44
CA GLY A 246 -15.48 4.81 -6.43
C GLY A 246 -16.04 5.98 -5.62
N LEU A 247 -15.23 6.97 -5.28
CA LEU A 247 -15.67 8.20 -4.61
C LEU A 247 -16.49 9.10 -5.56
N ALA A 248 -16.06 9.22 -6.83
CA ALA A 248 -16.79 9.99 -7.83
C ALA A 248 -18.14 9.36 -8.18
N ALA A 249 -18.28 8.04 -8.11
CA ALA A 249 -19.56 7.36 -8.28
C ALA A 249 -20.56 7.69 -7.14
N GLN A 250 -20.05 8.01 -5.94
CA GLN A 250 -20.86 8.42 -4.79
C GLN A 250 -21.19 9.93 -4.80
N ASP A 251 -20.40 10.75 -5.49
CA ASP A 251 -20.63 12.19 -5.60
C ASP A 251 -20.46 12.69 -7.05
N PRO A 252 -21.58 12.88 -7.77
CA PRO A 252 -21.56 13.35 -9.16
C PRO A 252 -21.05 14.80 -9.34
N TRP A 253 -20.83 15.54 -8.26
CA TRP A 253 -20.26 16.90 -8.30
C TRP A 253 -18.74 16.92 -8.28
N THR A 254 -18.10 15.77 -8.31
CA THR A 254 -16.65 15.62 -8.40
C THR A 254 -16.17 15.29 -9.81
N LYS A 255 -14.87 15.45 -10.06
CA LYS A 255 -14.19 15.08 -11.30
C LYS A 255 -12.75 14.70 -11.01
N LEU A 256 -12.23 13.69 -11.71
CA LEU A 256 -10.80 13.38 -11.74
C LEU A 256 -10.08 14.39 -12.64
N ILE A 257 -8.89 14.81 -12.22
CA ILE A 257 -8.03 15.74 -12.96
C ILE A 257 -6.60 15.20 -13.12
N GLY A 258 -5.90 15.75 -14.09
CA GLY A 258 -4.49 15.49 -14.38
C GLY A 258 -4.20 14.11 -14.96
N PRO A 259 -2.98 13.91 -15.46
CA PRO A 259 -2.48 12.60 -15.87
C PRO A 259 -2.17 11.73 -14.64
N PRO A 260 -1.92 10.44 -14.83
CA PRO A 260 -1.32 9.59 -13.81
C PRO A 260 -0.06 10.20 -13.20
N ILE A 261 0.03 10.18 -11.85
CA ILE A 261 1.16 10.73 -11.09
C ILE A 261 2.19 9.64 -10.80
N ALA A 262 1.70 8.42 -10.48
CA ALA A 262 2.52 7.26 -10.17
C ALA A 262 1.75 5.98 -10.47
N ASP A 263 2.48 4.89 -10.74
CA ASP A 263 1.92 3.55 -10.83
C ASP A 263 1.62 3.03 -9.42
N GLU A 264 0.45 2.41 -9.28
CA GLU A 264 -0.03 1.80 -8.02
C GLU A 264 -0.47 0.35 -8.27
N PRO A 265 0.48 -0.58 -8.53
CA PRO A 265 0.14 -1.98 -8.77
C PRO A 265 -0.40 -2.63 -7.48
N TYR A 266 -1.62 -3.18 -7.51
CA TYR A 266 -2.21 -3.83 -6.35
C TYR A 266 -1.79 -5.29 -6.24
N GLY A 267 -1.43 -5.69 -5.01
CA GLY A 267 -1.14 -7.07 -4.63
C GLY A 267 -1.86 -7.49 -3.35
N LEU A 268 -2.15 -8.78 -3.25
CA LEU A 268 -2.64 -9.37 -2.01
C LEU A 268 -1.44 -9.53 -1.06
N ALA A 269 -1.49 -8.88 0.12
CA ALA A 269 -0.37 -8.90 1.05
C ALA A 269 -0.38 -10.14 1.95
N ILE A 270 0.77 -10.75 2.12
CA ILE A 270 0.98 -12.03 2.81
C ILE A 270 2.23 -11.91 3.70
N SER A 271 2.25 -12.62 4.81
CA SER A 271 3.44 -12.68 5.68
C SER A 271 4.62 -13.34 4.96
N LYS A 272 5.82 -12.76 5.12
CA LYS A 272 7.07 -13.34 4.62
C LYS A 272 7.38 -14.74 5.18
N GLN A 273 6.69 -15.15 6.24
CA GLN A 273 6.83 -16.49 6.81
C GLN A 273 6.16 -17.58 5.97
N HIS A 274 5.36 -17.21 4.95
CA HIS A 274 4.55 -18.14 4.17
C HIS A 274 4.75 -17.98 2.65
N PRO A 275 5.98 -18.12 2.11
CA PRO A 275 6.26 -18.00 0.69
C PRO A 275 5.50 -19.03 -0.16
N GLU A 276 5.18 -20.21 0.39
CA GLU A 276 4.35 -21.21 -0.25
C GLU A 276 2.90 -20.74 -0.42
N PHE A 277 2.39 -19.88 0.49
CA PHE A 277 1.06 -19.30 0.35
C PHE A 277 1.03 -18.23 -0.75
N VAL A 278 2.11 -17.46 -0.91
CA VAL A 278 2.26 -16.54 -2.07
C VAL A 278 2.17 -17.30 -3.38
N ARG A 279 2.88 -18.43 -3.52
CA ARG A 279 2.85 -19.27 -4.73
C ARG A 279 1.46 -19.85 -4.99
N PHE A 280 0.77 -20.28 -3.92
CA PHE A 280 -0.60 -20.78 -3.98
C PHE A 280 -1.58 -19.68 -4.46
N VAL A 281 -1.53 -18.50 -3.85
CA VAL A 281 -2.35 -17.35 -4.23
C VAL A 281 -2.09 -16.95 -5.68
N ASN A 282 -0.84 -16.95 -6.14
CA ASN A 282 -0.48 -16.67 -7.52
C ASN A 282 -1.04 -17.70 -8.50
N ALA A 283 -1.10 -18.98 -8.11
CA ALA A 283 -1.75 -20.01 -8.91
C ALA A 283 -3.26 -19.75 -9.04
N VAL A 284 -3.92 -19.33 -7.96
CA VAL A 284 -5.34 -18.92 -7.98
C VAL A 284 -5.55 -17.72 -8.91
N LEU A 285 -4.75 -16.66 -8.76
CA LEU A 285 -4.86 -15.48 -9.61
C LEU A 285 -4.60 -15.81 -11.09
N GLN A 286 -3.69 -16.73 -11.38
CA GLN A 286 -3.45 -17.21 -12.74
C GLN A 286 -4.69 -17.93 -13.31
N GLN A 287 -5.37 -18.75 -12.51
CA GLN A 287 -6.63 -19.37 -12.92
C GLN A 287 -7.71 -18.32 -13.22
N LEU A 288 -7.89 -17.31 -12.35
CA LEU A 288 -8.86 -16.24 -12.57
C LEU A 288 -8.62 -15.48 -13.88
N ARG A 289 -7.35 -15.26 -14.24
CA ARG A 289 -6.98 -14.59 -15.50
C ARG A 289 -7.31 -15.45 -16.72
N THR A 290 -7.04 -16.76 -16.63
CA THR A 290 -7.15 -17.67 -17.79
C THR A 290 -8.56 -18.20 -18.02
N ASN A 291 -9.38 -18.33 -16.95
CA ASN A 291 -10.75 -18.84 -17.05
C ASN A 291 -11.82 -17.74 -17.24
N GLY A 292 -11.40 -16.46 -17.30
CA GLY A 292 -12.26 -15.30 -17.51
C GLY A 292 -12.98 -14.77 -16.27
N GLN A 293 -12.78 -15.36 -15.09
CA GLN A 293 -13.43 -14.90 -13.86
C GLN A 293 -12.90 -13.53 -13.43
N TRP A 294 -11.61 -13.22 -13.64
CA TRP A 294 -11.07 -11.88 -13.41
C TRP A 294 -11.82 -10.83 -14.23
N ALA A 295 -11.99 -11.07 -15.53
CA ALA A 295 -12.69 -10.15 -16.43
C ALA A 295 -14.19 -10.05 -16.10
N ALA A 296 -14.81 -11.12 -15.61
CA ALA A 296 -16.20 -11.09 -15.15
C ALA A 296 -16.36 -10.24 -13.89
N SER A 297 -15.49 -10.39 -12.91
CA SER A 297 -15.45 -9.56 -11.69
C SER A 297 -15.18 -8.08 -12.04
N TYR A 298 -14.22 -7.81 -12.94
CA TYR A 298 -13.95 -6.46 -13.40
C TYR A 298 -15.20 -5.81 -14.02
N ARG A 299 -15.89 -6.50 -14.95
CA ARG A 299 -17.12 -5.96 -15.55
C ARG A 299 -18.21 -5.70 -14.53
N HIS A 300 -18.33 -6.55 -13.55
CA HIS A 300 -19.36 -6.42 -12.52
C HIS A 300 -19.14 -5.21 -11.62
N TRP A 301 -17.91 -5.03 -11.15
CA TRP A 301 -17.59 -3.98 -10.16
C TRP A 301 -17.14 -2.66 -10.77
N ILE A 302 -16.29 -2.71 -11.80
CA ILE A 302 -15.62 -1.53 -12.36
C ILE A 302 -16.34 -1.07 -13.64
N GLY A 303 -16.81 -2.01 -14.46
CA GLY A 303 -17.57 -1.69 -15.66
C GLY A 303 -16.87 -2.10 -16.97
N THR A 304 -17.27 -1.38 -18.04
CA THR A 304 -16.78 -1.62 -19.40
C THR A 304 -16.26 -0.34 -20.03
N PRO A 305 -15.22 -0.39 -20.89
CA PRO A 305 -14.53 -1.61 -21.33
C PRO A 305 -13.70 -2.25 -20.22
N VAL A 306 -13.51 -3.56 -20.26
CA VAL A 306 -12.61 -4.26 -19.32
C VAL A 306 -11.19 -3.84 -19.61
N ALA A 307 -10.46 -3.38 -18.59
CA ALA A 307 -9.05 -3.05 -18.70
C ALA A 307 -8.20 -4.27 -19.11
N PRO A 308 -7.01 -4.07 -19.69
CA PRO A 308 -6.07 -5.15 -19.90
C PRO A 308 -5.81 -5.91 -18.59
N ILE A 309 -5.86 -7.24 -18.67
CA ILE A 309 -5.57 -8.08 -17.51
C ILE A 309 -4.10 -7.91 -17.13
N PRO A 310 -3.77 -7.54 -15.87
CA PRO A 310 -2.39 -7.39 -15.44
C PRO A 310 -1.60 -8.67 -15.67
N GLN A 311 -0.46 -8.55 -16.34
CA GLN A 311 0.43 -9.68 -16.57
C GLN A 311 1.20 -10.00 -15.29
N ALA A 312 1.33 -11.29 -14.98
CA ALA A 312 2.08 -11.72 -13.81
C ALA A 312 3.58 -11.75 -14.13
N HIS A 313 4.34 -10.92 -13.47
CA HIS A 313 5.80 -10.95 -13.46
C HIS A 313 6.29 -11.51 -12.13
N TYR A 314 7.32 -12.35 -12.17
CA TYR A 314 7.83 -13.03 -10.99
C TYR A 314 9.33 -12.76 -10.82
N ALA A 315 9.77 -12.63 -9.58
CA ALA A 315 11.18 -12.70 -9.24
C ALA A 315 11.73 -14.07 -9.68
N GLY A 316 12.86 -14.08 -10.36
CA GLY A 316 13.48 -15.15 -11.13
C GLY A 316 13.49 -16.55 -10.53
#